data_2d6a63ff001a0926827789573e83bd77
#
_entry.id   2d6a63ff001a0926827789573e83bd77
#
_cell.length_a   1.000
_cell.length_b   1.000
_cell.length_c   1.000
_cell.angle_alpha   90.00
_cell.angle_beta   90.00
_cell.angle_gamma   90.00
#
_symmetry.space_group_name_H-M   'P 1'
#
loop_
_entity.id
_entity.type
_entity.pdbx_description
1 polymer ?
#
loop_
_entity_poly.entity_id
_entity_poly.type
_entity_poly.pdbx_seq_one_letter_code
_entity_poly.pdbx_strand_id
1 'polypeptide(L)'
;MEPQPLELEQVSGAYDPKNRILYVQYRGHITSEITTQVYAWISALISTYGLVPVQGSIFDFREVTNFVVGNLSTTQYQSYQLNNQVDLSDHPVALLVNNIYQRAMVKAALNVTPQQERKRIVHSMEGALAFIHDWHQINRQAG
;
A
#
# COMPACT_ATOMS: atom_id res chain seq x y z
N MET A 1 -5.08 -17.99 6.28
CA MET A 1 -3.86 -17.25 5.96
C MET A 1 -3.35 -16.54 7.20
N GLU A 2 -2.15 -16.85 7.61
CA GLU A 2 -1.52 -16.25 8.79
C GLU A 2 -0.09 -15.84 8.44
N PRO A 3 0.10 -14.76 7.67
CA PRO A 3 1.43 -14.35 7.26
C PRO A 3 2.22 -13.78 8.43
N GLN A 4 3.54 -13.94 8.35
CA GLN A 4 4.45 -13.33 9.30
C GLN A 4 4.34 -11.80 9.19
N PRO A 5 4.15 -11.06 10.29
CA PRO A 5 4.11 -9.60 10.23
C PRO A 5 5.49 -9.02 9.93
N LEU A 6 5.49 -7.83 9.34
CA LEU A 6 6.70 -7.04 9.16
C LEU A 6 6.81 -6.10 10.38
N GLU A 7 7.94 -6.15 11.09
CA GLU A 7 8.13 -5.32 12.29
C GLU A 7 9.52 -4.69 12.25
N LEU A 8 9.58 -3.41 11.88
CA LEU A 8 10.78 -2.60 11.87
C LEU A 8 10.50 -1.32 12.66
N GLU A 9 11.55 -0.56 12.98
CA GLU A 9 11.39 0.69 13.74
C GLU A 9 10.51 1.69 12.98
N GLN A 10 10.73 1.83 11.65
CA GLN A 10 10.05 2.84 10.84
C GLN A 10 8.82 2.32 10.11
N VAL A 11 8.55 1.01 10.15
CA VAL A 11 7.41 0.44 9.45
C VAL A 11 6.95 -0.85 10.11
N SER A 12 5.61 -1.02 10.14
CA SER A 12 4.98 -2.27 10.54
C SER A 12 4.01 -2.70 9.46
N GLY A 13 3.95 -4.00 9.19
CA GLY A 13 3.00 -4.55 8.23
C GLY A 13 2.31 -5.77 8.80
N ALA A 14 1.01 -5.90 8.57
CA ALA A 14 0.23 -7.03 9.05
C ALA A 14 -0.95 -7.30 8.13
N TYR A 15 -1.44 -8.53 8.17
CA TYR A 15 -2.68 -8.90 7.50
C TYR A 15 -3.82 -8.90 8.52
N ASP A 16 -4.91 -8.18 8.20
CA ASP A 16 -6.14 -8.16 8.97
C ASP A 16 -7.10 -9.21 8.38
N PRO A 17 -7.30 -10.37 9.02
CA PRO A 17 -8.16 -11.41 8.47
C PRO A 17 -9.65 -11.05 8.49
N LYS A 18 -10.07 -10.15 9.36
CA LYS A 18 -11.46 -9.72 9.45
C LYS A 18 -11.88 -8.93 8.21
N ASN A 19 -11.07 -7.96 7.82
CA ASN A 19 -11.33 -7.11 6.67
C ASN A 19 -10.62 -7.59 5.41
N ARG A 20 -9.75 -8.59 5.53
CA ARG A 20 -8.94 -9.15 4.44
C ARG A 20 -8.07 -8.08 3.78
N ILE A 21 -7.39 -7.28 4.63
CA ILE A 21 -6.61 -6.11 4.25
C ILE A 21 -5.16 -6.30 4.67
N LEU A 22 -4.23 -5.93 3.80
CA LEU A 22 -2.85 -5.69 4.19
C LEU A 22 -2.75 -4.27 4.74
N TYR A 23 -2.27 -4.13 5.95
CA TYR A 23 -2.09 -2.82 6.59
C TYR A 23 -0.62 -2.58 6.83
N VAL A 24 -0.09 -1.48 6.27
CA VAL A 24 1.31 -1.07 6.42
C VAL A 24 1.33 0.31 7.02
N GLN A 25 1.94 0.46 8.19
CA GLN A 25 2.07 1.74 8.88
C GLN A 25 3.52 2.19 8.86
N TYR A 26 3.76 3.37 8.28
CA TYR A 26 5.08 4.00 8.24
C TYR A 26 5.21 5.05 9.32
N ARG A 27 6.45 5.26 9.82
CA ARG A 27 6.76 6.23 10.85
C ARG A 27 8.09 6.93 10.55
N GLY A 28 8.16 8.24 10.79
CA GLY A 28 9.39 9.01 10.70
C GLY A 28 9.91 9.18 9.28
N HIS A 29 11.20 8.93 9.07
CA HIS A 29 11.86 9.09 7.78
C HIS A 29 11.80 7.79 6.99
N ILE A 30 11.25 7.86 5.78
CA ILE A 30 11.13 6.67 4.91
C ILE A 30 12.26 6.68 3.90
N THR A 31 13.16 5.70 4.03
CA THR A 31 14.32 5.50 3.17
C THR A 31 14.03 4.50 2.07
N SER A 32 14.92 4.46 1.06
CA SER A 32 14.87 3.45 0.00
C SER A 32 14.96 2.04 0.56
N GLU A 33 15.75 1.83 1.61
CA GLU A 33 15.89 0.52 2.25
C GLU A 33 14.55 0.05 2.86
N ILE A 34 13.85 0.94 3.55
CA ILE A 34 12.55 0.63 4.14
C ILE A 34 11.54 0.27 3.05
N THR A 35 11.48 1.05 1.98
CA THR A 35 10.60 0.78 0.83
C THR A 35 10.91 -0.59 0.23
N THR A 36 12.18 -0.91 0.03
CA THR A 36 12.60 -2.21 -0.51
C THR A 36 12.15 -3.36 0.40
N GLN A 37 12.27 -3.20 1.71
CA GLN A 37 11.85 -4.24 2.67
C GLN A 37 10.33 -4.44 2.67
N VAL A 38 9.56 -3.36 2.55
CA VAL A 38 8.10 -3.45 2.47
C VAL A 38 7.68 -4.22 1.21
N TYR A 39 8.24 -3.87 0.05
CA TYR A 39 7.91 -4.57 -1.19
C TYR A 39 8.37 -6.03 -1.18
N ALA A 40 9.51 -6.34 -0.56
CA ALA A 40 9.97 -7.72 -0.39
C ALA A 40 8.98 -8.53 0.46
N TRP A 41 8.48 -7.94 1.55
CA TRP A 41 7.48 -8.57 2.40
C TRP A 41 6.17 -8.85 1.64
N ILE A 42 5.67 -7.85 0.90
CA ILE A 42 4.47 -7.99 0.09
C ILE A 42 4.65 -9.06 -0.98
N SER A 43 5.77 -9.03 -1.68
CA SER A 43 6.09 -9.99 -2.74
C SER A 43 6.13 -11.43 -2.21
N ALA A 44 6.79 -11.65 -1.07
CA ALA A 44 6.86 -12.96 -0.42
C ALA A 44 5.48 -13.46 0.01
N LEU A 45 4.65 -12.56 0.53
CA LEU A 45 3.30 -12.87 0.97
C LEU A 45 2.43 -13.31 -0.22
N ILE A 46 2.48 -12.57 -1.32
CA ILE A 46 1.75 -12.89 -2.54
C ILE A 46 2.22 -14.22 -3.14
N SER A 47 3.54 -14.47 -3.14
CA SER A 47 4.10 -15.72 -3.64
C SER A 47 3.64 -16.93 -2.84
N THR A 48 3.45 -16.77 -1.53
CA THR A 48 3.04 -17.85 -0.64
C THR A 48 1.53 -18.08 -0.67
N TYR A 49 0.73 -17.02 -0.62
CA TYR A 49 -0.72 -17.11 -0.42
C TYR A 49 -1.55 -16.70 -1.63
N GLY A 50 -0.97 -16.01 -2.62
CA GLY A 50 -1.70 -15.40 -3.72
C GLY A 50 -2.45 -14.14 -3.28
N LEU A 51 -3.20 -13.55 -4.21
CA LEU A 51 -3.99 -12.33 -3.94
C LEU A 51 -5.42 -12.61 -3.46
N VAL A 52 -5.94 -13.82 -3.68
CA VAL A 52 -7.35 -14.14 -3.38
C VAL A 52 -7.73 -13.80 -1.94
N PRO A 53 -6.91 -14.07 -0.90
CA PRO A 53 -7.27 -13.71 0.47
C PRO A 53 -7.23 -12.23 0.77
N VAL A 54 -6.72 -11.38 -0.14
CA VAL A 54 -6.48 -9.96 0.11
C VAL A 54 -7.44 -9.11 -0.72
N GLN A 55 -8.33 -8.38 -0.05
CA GLN A 55 -9.29 -7.49 -0.70
C GLN A 55 -8.67 -6.14 -1.09
N GLY A 56 -7.62 -5.72 -0.41
CA GLY A 56 -6.94 -4.47 -0.66
C GLY A 56 -5.81 -4.22 0.31
N SER A 57 -5.15 -3.09 0.14
CA SER A 57 -4.05 -2.66 1.01
C SER A 57 -4.28 -1.24 1.49
N ILE A 58 -3.87 -0.97 2.72
CA ILE A 58 -3.85 0.38 3.30
C ILE A 58 -2.40 0.69 3.68
N PHE A 59 -1.86 1.76 3.10
CA PHE A 59 -0.56 2.30 3.47
C PHE A 59 -0.80 3.58 4.28
N ASP A 60 -0.45 3.53 5.56
CA ASP A 60 -0.72 4.59 6.52
C ASP A 60 0.54 5.45 6.71
N PHE A 61 0.47 6.69 6.23
CA PHE A 61 1.56 7.66 6.28
C PHE A 61 1.36 8.74 7.34
N ARG A 62 0.36 8.59 8.22
CA ARG A 62 0.00 9.65 9.17
C ARG A 62 1.11 10.01 10.15
N GLU A 63 2.05 9.09 10.40
CA GLU A 63 3.19 9.34 11.28
C GLU A 63 4.50 9.55 10.52
N VAL A 64 4.44 9.71 9.19
CA VAL A 64 5.62 10.00 8.37
C VAL A 64 5.96 11.48 8.47
N THR A 65 7.26 11.77 8.65
CA THR A 65 7.78 13.15 8.68
C THR A 65 8.51 13.51 7.40
N ASN A 66 9.07 12.54 6.68
CA ASN A 66 9.80 12.79 5.44
C ASN A 66 9.99 11.53 4.61
N PHE A 67 10.03 11.68 3.28
CA PHE A 67 10.61 10.70 2.36
C PHE A 67 12.03 11.11 2.02
N VAL A 68 12.99 10.26 2.32
CA VAL A 68 14.41 10.54 2.07
C VAL A 68 14.68 10.52 0.57
N VAL A 69 15.66 11.34 0.11
CA VAL A 69 16.08 11.42 -1.29
C VAL A 69 16.41 10.03 -1.84
N GLY A 70 15.93 9.75 -3.05
CA GLY A 70 16.10 8.44 -3.70
C GLY A 70 14.93 7.50 -3.50
N ASN A 71 14.05 7.76 -2.52
CA ASN A 71 12.92 6.90 -2.24
C ASN A 71 11.91 6.85 -3.40
N LEU A 72 11.72 7.94 -4.13
CA LEU A 72 10.82 7.95 -5.29
C LEU A 72 11.29 7.00 -6.38
N SER A 73 12.58 6.98 -6.69
CA SER A 73 13.14 6.04 -7.67
C SER A 73 12.97 4.60 -7.23
N THR A 74 13.19 4.33 -5.95
CA THR A 74 13.00 2.98 -5.39
C THR A 74 11.53 2.57 -5.43
N THR A 75 10.62 3.47 -5.08
CA THR A 75 9.18 3.23 -5.15
C THR A 75 8.75 2.90 -6.58
N GLN A 76 9.22 3.68 -7.55
CA GLN A 76 8.94 3.42 -8.96
C GLN A 76 9.42 2.05 -9.39
N TYR A 77 10.68 1.74 -9.13
CA TYR A 77 11.26 0.45 -9.50
C TYR A 77 10.50 -0.72 -8.86
N GLN A 78 10.28 -0.69 -7.55
CA GLN A 78 9.65 -1.77 -6.80
C GLN A 78 8.20 -1.97 -7.21
N SER A 79 7.45 -0.88 -7.44
CA SER A 79 6.05 -0.97 -7.84
C SER A 79 5.89 -1.59 -9.22
N TYR A 80 6.76 -1.26 -10.17
CA TYR A 80 6.75 -1.88 -11.50
C TYR A 80 7.16 -3.35 -11.43
N GLN A 81 8.15 -3.71 -10.59
CA GLN A 81 8.53 -5.10 -10.40
C GLN A 81 7.38 -5.94 -9.84
N LEU A 82 6.67 -5.41 -8.85
CA LEU A 82 5.52 -6.10 -8.27
C LEU A 82 4.40 -6.28 -9.31
N ASN A 83 4.12 -5.26 -10.10
CA ASN A 83 3.12 -5.33 -11.16
C ASN A 83 3.49 -6.37 -12.24
N ASN A 84 4.77 -6.59 -12.47
CA ASN A 84 5.24 -7.62 -13.40
C ASN A 84 5.15 -9.02 -12.79
N GLN A 85 5.19 -9.14 -11.47
CA GLN A 85 5.09 -10.42 -10.77
C GLN A 85 3.66 -10.96 -10.74
N VAL A 86 2.68 -10.08 -10.58
CA VAL A 86 1.28 -10.44 -10.35
C VAL A 86 0.34 -9.38 -10.92
N ASP A 87 -0.84 -9.79 -11.36
CA ASP A 87 -1.88 -8.86 -11.83
C ASP A 87 -2.56 -8.21 -10.62
N LEU A 88 -2.31 -6.92 -10.42
CA LEU A 88 -2.86 -6.12 -9.33
C LEU A 88 -4.04 -5.24 -9.77
N SER A 89 -4.52 -5.39 -10.99
CA SER A 89 -5.52 -4.48 -11.56
C SER A 89 -6.83 -4.43 -10.77
N ASP A 90 -7.17 -5.48 -10.04
CA ASP A 90 -8.37 -5.54 -9.20
C ASP A 90 -8.05 -5.40 -7.70
N HIS A 91 -6.87 -4.90 -7.37
CA HIS A 91 -6.42 -4.76 -5.98
C HIS A 91 -6.38 -3.27 -5.60
N PRO A 92 -7.42 -2.75 -4.89
CA PRO A 92 -7.44 -1.34 -4.49
C PRO A 92 -6.45 -1.05 -3.38
N VAL A 93 -5.86 0.15 -3.43
CA VAL A 93 -4.90 0.62 -2.45
C VAL A 93 -5.34 1.98 -1.92
N ALA A 94 -5.51 2.10 -0.61
CA ALA A 94 -5.77 3.37 0.07
C ALA A 94 -4.46 3.89 0.67
N LEU A 95 -4.20 5.17 0.45
CA LEU A 95 -3.00 5.86 0.92
C LEU A 95 -3.47 6.88 1.96
N LEU A 96 -3.25 6.58 3.23
CA LEU A 96 -3.81 7.30 4.36
C LEU A 96 -2.85 8.38 4.84
N VAL A 97 -3.30 9.64 4.81
CA VAL A 97 -2.51 10.81 5.19
C VAL A 97 -3.25 11.65 6.22
N ASN A 98 -2.53 12.52 6.93
CA ASN A 98 -3.07 13.34 8.01
C ASN A 98 -2.97 14.85 7.75
N ASN A 99 -2.12 15.28 6.80
CA ASN A 99 -1.89 16.69 6.55
C ASN A 99 -1.48 16.95 5.09
N ILE A 100 -1.40 18.23 4.73
CA ILE A 100 -1.08 18.66 3.36
C ILE A 100 0.32 18.21 2.94
N TYR A 101 1.29 18.23 3.86
CA TYR A 101 2.65 17.83 3.56
C TYR A 101 2.74 16.35 3.20
N GLN A 102 2.13 15.50 4.00
CA GLN A 102 2.05 14.07 3.72
C GLN A 102 1.31 13.79 2.42
N ARG A 103 0.22 14.52 2.17
CA ARG A 103 -0.55 14.39 0.93
C ARG A 103 0.33 14.69 -0.29
N ALA A 104 1.11 15.76 -0.24
CA ALA A 104 2.01 16.14 -1.34
C ALA A 104 3.08 15.08 -1.59
N MET A 105 3.70 14.55 -0.53
CA MET A 105 4.70 13.48 -0.64
C MET A 105 4.11 12.20 -1.24
N VAL A 106 2.96 11.80 -0.75
CA VAL A 106 2.28 10.58 -1.21
C VAL A 106 1.82 10.74 -2.66
N LYS A 107 1.32 11.92 -3.03
CA LYS A 107 0.94 12.20 -4.41
C LYS A 107 2.13 12.10 -5.36
N ALA A 108 3.30 12.60 -4.96
CA ALA A 108 4.52 12.49 -5.76
C ALA A 108 4.90 11.00 -5.95
N ALA A 109 4.82 10.20 -4.90
CA ALA A 109 5.07 8.76 -4.98
C ALA A 109 4.04 8.05 -5.87
N LEU A 110 2.77 8.41 -5.73
CA LEU A 110 1.69 7.84 -6.55
C LEU A 110 1.93 8.08 -8.03
N ASN A 111 2.40 9.29 -8.40
CA ASN A 111 2.59 9.67 -9.79
C ASN A 111 3.69 8.87 -10.49
N VAL A 112 4.60 8.22 -9.75
CA VAL A 112 5.66 7.38 -10.35
C VAL A 112 5.32 5.89 -10.30
N THR A 113 4.13 5.52 -9.83
CA THR A 113 3.69 4.12 -9.76
C THR A 113 2.68 3.80 -10.88
N PRO A 114 2.56 2.52 -11.30
CA PRO A 114 1.59 2.14 -12.33
C PRO A 114 0.18 2.01 -11.76
N GLN A 115 -0.83 1.99 -12.65
CA GLN A 115 -2.23 1.70 -12.31
C GLN A 115 -2.78 2.62 -11.21
N GLN A 116 -2.65 3.94 -11.43
CA GLN A 116 -3.07 4.94 -10.45
C GLN A 116 -4.57 4.90 -10.16
N GLU A 117 -5.38 4.41 -11.09
CA GLU A 117 -6.84 4.35 -10.99
C GLU A 117 -7.32 3.45 -9.84
N ARG A 118 -6.52 2.47 -9.40
CA ARG A 118 -6.87 1.59 -8.28
C ARG A 118 -6.38 2.11 -6.93
N LYS A 119 -5.82 3.31 -6.90
CA LYS A 119 -5.19 3.91 -5.72
C LYS A 119 -5.89 5.22 -5.38
N ARG A 120 -6.08 5.47 -4.09
CA ARG A 120 -6.73 6.71 -3.62
C ARG A 120 -6.09 7.20 -2.34
N ILE A 121 -5.85 8.52 -2.29
CA ILE A 121 -5.43 9.20 -1.06
C ILE A 121 -6.67 9.45 -0.21
N VAL A 122 -6.63 9.01 1.04
CA VAL A 122 -7.73 9.15 2.01
C VAL A 122 -7.22 9.77 3.30
N HIS A 123 -8.14 10.25 4.14
CA HIS A 123 -7.80 11.01 5.36
C HIS A 123 -8.23 10.33 6.65
N SER A 124 -8.84 9.15 6.57
CA SER A 124 -9.28 8.39 7.75
C SER A 124 -9.26 6.90 7.46
N MET A 125 -9.15 6.11 8.51
CA MET A 125 -9.25 4.65 8.39
C MET A 125 -10.62 4.25 7.84
N GLU A 126 -11.67 4.91 8.30
CA GLU A 126 -13.03 4.69 7.80
C GLU A 126 -13.11 4.93 6.30
N GLY A 127 -12.52 6.03 5.82
CA GLY A 127 -12.48 6.34 4.39
C GLY A 127 -11.69 5.32 3.59
N ALA A 128 -10.59 4.79 4.15
CA ALA A 128 -9.79 3.76 3.51
C ALA A 128 -10.58 2.46 3.33
N LEU A 129 -11.23 2.00 4.37
CA LEU A 129 -12.05 0.78 4.32
C LEU A 129 -13.25 0.94 3.39
N ALA A 130 -13.90 2.10 3.41
CA ALA A 130 -15.01 2.40 2.52
C ALA A 130 -14.58 2.36 1.05
N PHE A 131 -13.43 2.95 0.73
CA PHE A 131 -12.91 2.95 -0.64
C PHE A 131 -12.69 1.51 -1.15
N ILE A 132 -12.06 0.65 -0.34
CA ILE A 132 -11.77 -0.73 -0.73
C ILE A 132 -13.08 -1.53 -0.91
N HIS A 133 -14.01 -1.38 0.02
CA HIS A 133 -15.31 -2.02 -0.07
C HIS A 133 -16.08 -1.58 -1.33
N ASP A 134 -16.15 -0.28 -1.58
CA ASP A 134 -16.87 0.29 -2.72
C ASP A 134 -16.24 -0.12 -4.04
N TRP A 135 -14.91 -0.22 -4.10
CA TRP A 135 -14.21 -0.71 -5.28
C TRP A 135 -14.74 -2.07 -5.73
N HIS A 136 -14.86 -2.99 -4.80
CA HIS A 136 -15.32 -4.35 -5.11
C HIS A 136 -16.82 -4.38 -5.46
N GLN A 137 -17.64 -3.56 -4.80
CA GLN A 137 -19.06 -3.47 -5.11
C GLN A 137 -19.29 -2.96 -6.54
N ILE A 138 -18.61 -1.91 -6.93
CA ILE A 138 -18.71 -1.32 -8.28
C ILE A 138 -18.23 -2.33 -9.32
N ASN A 139 -17.11 -3.00 -9.11
CA ASN A 139 -16.56 -3.95 -10.06
C ASN A 139 -17.43 -5.19 -10.22
N ARG A 140 -18.10 -5.65 -9.17
CA ARG A 140 -19.06 -6.76 -9.26
C ARG A 140 -20.29 -6.37 -10.09
N GLN A 141 -20.76 -5.13 -9.96
CA GLN A 141 -21.90 -4.64 -10.73
C GLN A 141 -21.57 -4.43 -12.19
N ALA A 142 -20.32 -4.05 -12.49
CA ALA A 142 -19.85 -3.83 -13.86
C ALA A 142 -19.56 -5.12 -14.62
N GLY A 143 -19.31 -6.18 -13.90
CA GLY A 143 -19.04 -7.51 -14.47
C GLY A 143 -20.29 -8.37 -14.51
#